data_1bab9443d5cc67db12de3e105b7d82d6
#
_entry.id   1bab9443d5cc67db12de3e105b7d82d6
#
_cell.length_a   1.000
_cell.length_b   1.000
_cell.length_c   1.000
_cell.angle_alpha   90.00
_cell.angle_beta   90.00
_cell.angle_gamma   90.00
#
_symmetry.space_group_name_H-M   'P 1'
#
loop_
_entity.id
_entity.type
_entity.pdbx_description
1 polymer ?
#
loop_
_entity_poly.entity_id
_entity_poly.type
_entity_poly.pdbx_seq_one_letter_code
_entity_poly.pdbx_strand_id
1 'polypeptide(L)'
;MRKLRLQNAGAGVLHDSQWLLRQNPKAYTVQLVSSPGQADMARFINRNIEQLALDSLAFSVSERDQRESYNLFFGVFATVGEARAAIAALPPELRANRPWVRRIQSVQDSLR
;
A
#
# COMPACT_ATOMS: atom_id res chain seq x y z
N MET A 1 -10.71 -9.74 -15.82
CA MET A 1 -9.85 -10.10 -14.73
C MET A 1 -10.53 -9.86 -13.39
N ARG A 2 -10.22 -10.73 -12.46
CA ARG A 2 -10.87 -10.64 -11.21
C ARG A 2 -10.22 -9.62 -10.32
N LYS A 3 -10.97 -8.76 -9.74
CA LYS A 3 -10.42 -7.83 -8.77
C LYS A 3 -9.90 -8.58 -7.57
N LEU A 4 -9.01 -7.95 -6.85
CA LEU A 4 -8.62 -8.46 -5.56
C LEU A 4 -9.86 -8.62 -4.71
N ARG A 5 -10.09 -9.84 -4.28
CA ARG A 5 -11.23 -10.11 -3.46
C ARG A 5 -10.73 -10.50 -2.09
N LEU A 6 -10.93 -9.64 -1.14
CA LEU A 6 -10.51 -9.87 0.22
C LEU A 6 -11.70 -10.33 1.02
N GLN A 7 -11.48 -11.31 1.85
CA GLN A 7 -12.50 -11.70 2.78
C GLN A 7 -12.71 -10.56 3.73
N ASN A 8 -13.90 -10.43 4.19
CA ASN A 8 -14.25 -9.34 5.04
C ASN A 8 -13.48 -9.39 6.35
N ALA A 9 -12.66 -8.41 6.56
CA ALA A 9 -11.96 -8.25 7.81
C ALA A 9 -12.72 -7.35 8.77
N GLY A 10 -13.84 -6.82 8.34
CA GLY A 10 -14.59 -5.90 9.16
C GLY A 10 -13.89 -4.58 9.37
N ALA A 11 -12.95 -4.25 8.53
CA ALA A 11 -12.08 -3.11 8.78
C ALA A 11 -12.06 -2.13 7.62
N GLY A 12 -13.21 -1.87 7.01
CA GLY A 12 -13.30 -0.85 5.98
C GLY A 12 -12.99 -1.38 4.60
N VAL A 13 -12.64 -0.49 3.69
CA VAL A 13 -12.49 -0.79 2.29
C VAL A 13 -11.07 -0.47 1.86
N LEU A 14 -10.47 -1.38 1.11
CA LEU A 14 -9.16 -1.15 0.51
C LEU A 14 -9.26 -0.02 -0.50
N HIS A 15 -8.39 0.97 -0.36
CA HIS A 15 -8.37 2.10 -1.28
C HIS A 15 -7.65 1.72 -2.58
N ASP A 16 -7.92 2.49 -3.62
CA ASP A 16 -7.37 2.22 -4.95
C ASP A 16 -6.57 3.41 -5.46
N SER A 17 -6.18 3.35 -6.74
CA SER A 17 -5.40 4.40 -7.36
C SER A 17 -6.12 5.74 -7.37
N GLN A 18 -7.43 5.74 -7.55
CA GLN A 18 -8.19 6.98 -7.53
C GLN A 18 -8.07 7.67 -6.18
N TRP A 19 -8.14 6.90 -5.12
CA TRP A 19 -7.98 7.45 -3.79
C TRP A 19 -6.58 8.05 -3.61
N LEU A 20 -5.56 7.35 -4.10
CA LEU A 20 -4.19 7.84 -4.01
C LEU A 20 -4.01 9.16 -4.75
N LEU A 21 -4.65 9.28 -5.92
CA LEU A 21 -4.55 10.50 -6.71
C LEU A 21 -5.20 11.70 -6.02
N ARG A 22 -6.11 11.45 -5.09
CA ARG A 22 -6.79 12.54 -4.37
C ARG A 22 -6.05 12.97 -3.11
N GLN A 23 -4.97 12.28 -2.75
CA GLN A 23 -4.24 12.63 -1.54
C GLN A 23 -3.31 13.81 -1.79
N ASN A 24 -2.93 14.48 -0.71
CA ASN A 24 -2.03 15.63 -0.78
C ASN A 24 -0.66 15.16 -1.31
N PRO A 25 -0.20 15.69 -2.44
CA PRO A 25 1.09 15.26 -2.99
C PRO A 25 2.27 15.55 -2.08
N LYS A 26 2.13 16.48 -1.15
CA LYS A 26 3.21 16.80 -0.21
C LYS A 26 3.25 15.86 0.98
N ALA A 27 2.26 14.99 1.13
CA ALA A 27 2.25 14.02 2.22
C ALA A 27 3.10 12.81 1.89
N TYR A 28 3.14 11.86 2.82
CA TYR A 28 3.95 10.66 2.72
C TYR A 28 3.09 9.44 2.96
N THR A 29 3.53 8.31 2.44
CA THR A 29 2.92 7.03 2.70
C THR A 29 4.02 6.00 2.93
N VAL A 30 3.63 4.81 3.37
CA VAL A 30 4.57 3.71 3.56
C VAL A 30 4.26 2.65 2.51
N GLN A 31 5.24 2.29 1.71
CA GLN A 31 5.08 1.18 0.79
C GLN A 31 5.44 -0.11 1.53
N LEU A 32 4.44 -0.97 1.68
CA LEU A 32 4.62 -2.21 2.42
C LEU A 32 5.23 -3.30 1.56
N VAL A 33 4.83 -3.37 0.30
CA VAL A 33 5.29 -4.44 -0.56
C VAL A 33 5.06 -4.05 -2.02
N SER A 34 5.90 -4.61 -2.88
CA SER A 34 5.76 -4.50 -4.33
C SER A 34 5.92 -5.91 -4.89
N SER A 35 5.08 -6.28 -5.85
CA SER A 35 5.10 -7.62 -6.38
C SER A 35 4.77 -7.58 -7.87
N PRO A 36 5.41 -8.44 -8.68
CA PRO A 36 5.06 -8.51 -10.10
C PRO A 36 3.76 -9.27 -10.36
N GLY A 37 3.22 -9.95 -9.36
CA GLY A 37 2.03 -10.77 -9.57
C GLY A 37 0.87 -10.37 -8.68
N GLN A 38 -0.32 -10.27 -9.28
CA GLN A 38 -1.52 -9.94 -8.52
C GLN A 38 -1.85 -11.00 -7.47
N ALA A 39 -1.63 -12.26 -7.80
CA ALA A 39 -1.96 -13.34 -6.87
C ALA A 39 -1.08 -13.28 -5.63
N ASP A 40 0.19 -12.97 -5.81
CA ASP A 40 1.10 -12.83 -4.67
C ASP A 40 0.68 -11.67 -3.77
N MET A 41 0.27 -10.56 -4.40
CA MET A 41 -0.19 -9.41 -3.64
C MET A 41 -1.45 -9.75 -2.86
N ALA A 42 -2.39 -10.46 -3.48
CA ALA A 42 -3.62 -10.84 -2.80
C ALA A 42 -3.32 -11.75 -1.60
N ARG A 43 -2.41 -12.69 -1.76
CA ARG A 43 -2.01 -13.57 -0.64
C ARG A 43 -1.38 -12.77 0.49
N PHE A 44 -0.55 -11.80 0.14
CA PHE A 44 0.08 -10.96 1.16
C PHE A 44 -0.98 -10.20 1.96
N ILE A 45 -1.92 -9.58 1.26
CA ILE A 45 -2.97 -8.81 1.92
C ILE A 45 -3.81 -9.71 2.81
N ASN A 46 -4.24 -10.85 2.28
CA ASN A 46 -5.10 -11.75 3.06
C ASN A 46 -4.40 -12.30 4.30
N ARG A 47 -3.09 -12.54 4.19
CA ARG A 47 -2.35 -13.08 5.32
C ARG A 47 -2.22 -12.05 6.44
N ASN A 48 -2.23 -10.77 6.10
CA ASN A 48 -1.97 -9.72 7.07
C ASN A 48 -3.20 -8.89 7.42
N ILE A 49 -4.36 -9.27 6.89
CA ILE A 49 -5.55 -8.43 6.99
C ILE A 49 -6.05 -8.26 8.42
N GLU A 50 -5.74 -9.20 9.29
CA GLU A 50 -6.16 -9.10 10.68
C GLU A 50 -5.27 -8.14 11.47
N GLN A 51 -4.11 -7.83 10.94
CA GLN A 51 -3.17 -6.96 11.62
C GLN A 51 -3.28 -5.52 11.16
N LEU A 52 -3.86 -5.31 9.98
CA LEU A 52 -3.99 -3.98 9.39
C LEU A 52 -5.42 -3.80 8.91
N ALA A 53 -6.00 -2.64 9.23
CA ALA A 53 -7.33 -2.32 8.74
C ALA A 53 -7.26 -2.06 7.23
N LEU A 54 -8.25 -2.56 6.49
CA LEU A 54 -8.28 -2.38 5.05
C LEU A 54 -8.31 -0.91 4.64
N ASP A 55 -9.01 -0.07 5.40
CA ASP A 55 -9.12 1.33 5.04
C ASP A 55 -7.86 2.13 5.37
N SER A 56 -6.86 1.49 5.95
CA SER A 56 -5.55 2.10 6.09
C SER A 56 -4.63 1.71 4.94
N LEU A 57 -5.10 0.90 4.01
CA LEU A 57 -4.29 0.36 2.92
C LEU A 57 -4.76 0.90 1.58
N ALA A 58 -3.83 1.06 0.66
CA ALA A 58 -4.14 1.45 -0.70
C ALA A 58 -3.36 0.55 -1.66
N PHE A 59 -4.02 0.15 -2.72
CA PHE A 59 -3.48 -0.77 -3.70
C PHE A 59 -3.34 -0.04 -5.04
N SER A 60 -2.23 -0.24 -5.72
CA SER A 60 -2.07 0.33 -7.05
C SER A 60 -1.31 -0.61 -7.94
N VAL A 61 -1.47 -0.38 -9.24
CA VAL A 61 -0.70 -1.06 -10.27
C VAL A 61 0.10 -0.01 -10.99
N SER A 62 1.39 -0.21 -11.12
CA SER A 62 2.23 0.67 -11.93
C SER A 62 2.87 -0.17 -13.02
N GLU A 63 3.31 0.51 -14.08
CA GLU A 63 3.92 -0.17 -15.20
C GLU A 63 5.26 0.48 -15.50
N ARG A 64 6.28 -0.35 -15.66
CA ARG A 64 7.59 0.12 -16.05
C ARG A 64 8.17 -0.88 -17.03
N ASP A 65 8.61 -0.40 -18.19
CA ASP A 65 9.23 -1.24 -19.20
C ASP A 65 8.32 -2.40 -19.56
N GLN A 66 7.01 -2.12 -19.68
CA GLN A 66 5.99 -3.10 -20.07
C GLN A 66 5.79 -4.19 -19.04
N ARG A 67 6.25 -3.97 -17.82
CA ARG A 67 6.02 -4.91 -16.72
C ARG A 67 5.17 -4.25 -15.67
N GLU A 68 4.17 -4.99 -15.20
CA GLU A 68 3.30 -4.50 -14.15
C GLU A 68 3.92 -4.77 -12.78
N SER A 69 3.70 -3.84 -11.88
CA SER A 69 4.10 -3.99 -10.50
C SER A 69 2.89 -3.65 -9.64
N TYR A 70 2.58 -4.53 -8.72
CA TYR A 70 1.46 -4.39 -7.81
C TYR A 70 1.99 -3.89 -6.48
N ASN A 71 1.44 -2.79 -6.00
CA ASN A 71 2.00 -2.09 -4.85
C ASN A 71 0.94 -1.92 -3.77
N LEU A 72 1.37 -2.06 -2.52
CA LEU A 72 0.49 -1.88 -1.38
C LEU A 72 1.09 -0.82 -0.48
N PHE A 73 0.27 0.18 -0.15
CA PHE A 73 0.70 1.31 0.68
C PHE A 73 -0.12 1.35 1.96
N PHE A 74 0.49 1.89 2.99
CA PHE A 74 -0.12 1.98 4.32
C PHE A 74 -0.09 3.43 4.78
N GLY A 75 -1.27 4.00 4.98
CA GLY A 75 -1.47 5.28 5.62
C GLY A 75 -1.07 6.48 4.77
N VAL A 76 -1.45 7.65 5.26
CA VAL A 76 -1.01 8.92 4.71
C VAL A 76 -0.56 9.76 5.89
N PHE A 77 0.66 10.27 5.81
CA PHE A 77 1.30 10.96 6.93
C PHE A 77 1.76 12.34 6.51
N ALA A 78 1.67 13.28 7.41
CA ALA A 78 2.06 14.66 7.11
C ALA A 78 3.57 14.81 7.02
N THR A 79 4.32 13.99 7.76
CA THR A 79 5.78 14.13 7.85
C THR A 79 6.45 12.78 7.72
N VAL A 80 7.74 12.82 7.34
CA VAL A 80 8.57 11.61 7.28
C VAL A 80 8.66 10.97 8.66
N GLY A 81 8.76 11.79 9.70
CA GLY A 81 8.86 11.27 11.07
C GLY A 81 7.65 10.44 11.45
N GLU A 82 6.46 10.92 11.11
CA GLU A 82 5.24 10.16 11.39
C GLU A 82 5.21 8.86 10.62
N ALA A 83 5.64 8.89 9.36
CA ALA A 83 5.66 7.68 8.54
C ALA A 83 6.65 6.66 9.11
N ARG A 84 7.81 7.13 9.56
CA ARG A 84 8.80 6.23 10.15
C ARG A 84 8.32 5.64 11.46
N ALA A 85 7.62 6.44 12.26
CA ALA A 85 7.04 5.92 13.50
C ALA A 85 6.00 4.84 13.20
N ALA A 86 5.24 5.02 12.13
CA ALA A 86 4.26 4.02 11.74
C ALA A 86 4.95 2.71 11.34
N ILE A 87 6.07 2.79 10.63
CA ILE A 87 6.83 1.59 10.26
C ILE A 87 7.30 0.87 11.52
N ALA A 88 7.82 1.63 12.48
CA ALA A 88 8.34 1.03 13.71
C ALA A 88 7.25 0.32 14.51
N ALA A 89 6.00 0.76 14.35
CA ALA A 89 4.88 0.17 15.07
C ALA A 89 4.25 -1.03 14.35
N LEU A 90 4.71 -1.35 13.13
CA LEU A 90 4.17 -2.49 12.40
C LEU A 90 4.56 -3.81 13.06
N PRO A 91 3.73 -4.85 12.86
CA PRO A 91 4.12 -6.18 13.32
C PRO A 91 5.44 -6.62 12.69
N PRO A 92 6.19 -7.48 13.39
CA PRO A 92 7.51 -7.89 12.90
C PRO A 92 7.50 -8.50 11.51
N GLU A 93 6.45 -9.26 11.17
CA GLU A 93 6.36 -9.89 9.86
C GLU A 93 6.29 -8.85 8.75
N LEU A 94 5.61 -7.74 9.00
CA LEU A 94 5.50 -6.68 8.01
C LEU A 94 6.78 -5.89 7.93
N ARG A 95 7.44 -5.67 9.07
CA ARG A 95 8.73 -4.97 9.05
C ARG A 95 9.80 -5.78 8.33
N ALA A 96 9.67 -7.10 8.33
CA ALA A 96 10.64 -7.95 7.64
C ALA A 96 10.65 -7.74 6.14
N ASN A 97 9.58 -7.21 5.56
CA ASN A 97 9.53 -6.89 4.15
C ASN A 97 10.21 -5.57 3.82
N ARG A 98 10.78 -4.91 4.82
CA ARG A 98 11.49 -3.64 4.66
C ARG A 98 10.63 -2.58 4.02
N PRO A 99 9.48 -2.25 4.65
CA PRO A 99 8.65 -1.16 4.15
C PRO A 99 9.44 0.14 4.18
N TRP A 100 9.07 1.03 3.27
CA TRP A 100 9.80 2.29 3.20
C TRP A 100 8.85 3.45 3.00
N VAL A 101 9.31 4.66 3.37
CA VAL A 101 8.55 5.88 3.21
C VAL A 101 8.61 6.34 1.76
N ARG A 102 7.47 6.71 1.20
CA ARG A 102 7.40 7.30 -0.13
C ARG A 102 6.61 8.61 -0.06
N ARG A 103 7.04 9.58 -0.86
CA ARG A 103 6.27 10.79 -1.02
C ARG A 103 5.04 10.47 -1.86
N ILE A 104 3.89 10.98 -1.46
CA ILE A 104 2.65 10.73 -2.20
C ILE A 104 2.78 11.16 -3.65
N GLN A 105 3.43 12.29 -3.91
CA GLN A 105 3.60 12.73 -5.30
C GLN A 105 4.34 11.70 -6.14
N SER A 106 5.36 11.06 -5.57
CA SER A 106 6.10 10.02 -6.28
C SER A 106 5.19 8.85 -6.65
N VAL A 107 4.31 8.48 -5.72
CA VAL A 107 3.35 7.42 -6.00
C VAL A 107 2.39 7.85 -7.10
N GLN A 108 1.85 9.06 -6.99
CA GLN A 108 0.91 9.57 -7.98
C GLN A 108 1.53 9.61 -9.37
N ASP A 109 2.80 9.99 -9.47
CA ASP A 109 3.48 10.05 -10.75
C ASP A 109 3.62 8.68 -11.39
N SER A 110 3.60 7.62 -10.61
CA SER A 110 3.75 6.26 -11.12
C SER A 110 2.42 5.64 -11.55
N LEU A 111 1.31 6.31 -11.32
CA LEU A 111 -0.03 5.77 -11.54
C LEU A 111 -0.57 6.09 -12.94
N ARG A 112 0.23 6.00 -13.93
CA ARG A 112 -0.21 6.36 -15.26
C ARG A 112 -0.66 5.19 -16.07
#